data_fdd2d1df3741d8b7d847c24b2157457a
#
_entry.id   fdd2d1df3741d8b7d847c24b2157457a
#
_cell.length_a   1.000
_cell.length_b   1.000
_cell.length_c   1.000
_cell.angle_alpha   90.00
_cell.angle_beta   90.00
_cell.angle_gamma   90.00
#
_symmetry.space_group_name_H-M   'P 1'
#
loop_
_entity.id
_entity.type
_entity.pdbx_description
1 polymer ?
#
loop_
_entity_poly.entity_id
_entity_poly.type
_entity_poly.pdbx_seq_one_letter_code
_entity_poly.pdbx_strand_id
1 'polypeptide(L)'
;MSAALDYGVQSYCYRNFKDNADVARKVLEIGVDKIEVCAVHADFNDPQGWNEIVKIYREAGVSVVSIGVQAFTGQNSERDFFECAAIAGAKHISCHFQLDSYTRAIPMVRRWCREFDIRVGIHCHGGYHFGGQPSVLKHLIGLGEPEVGLCIDTAWAMQIGPGQGDPDQW
;
A
#
# COMPACT_ATOMS: atom_id res chain seq x y z
N MET A 1 4.19 -9.25 27.89
CA MET A 1 4.95 -9.80 26.74
C MET A 1 4.93 -8.73 25.66
N SER A 2 6.10 -8.16 25.31
CA SER A 2 6.21 -7.27 24.16
C SER A 2 5.84 -8.08 22.93
N ALA A 3 4.82 -7.65 22.17
CA ALA A 3 4.54 -8.24 20.87
C ALA A 3 5.81 -8.06 20.02
N ALA A 4 6.34 -9.15 19.47
CA ALA A 4 7.42 -9.05 18.50
C ALA A 4 6.92 -8.21 17.34
N LEU A 5 7.63 -7.13 17.02
CA LEU A 5 7.29 -6.28 15.88
C LEU A 5 7.50 -7.11 14.61
N ASP A 6 6.51 -7.05 13.73
CA ASP A 6 6.49 -7.77 12.48
C ASP A 6 6.92 -6.82 11.36
N TYR A 7 8.15 -6.98 10.88
CA TYR A 7 8.77 -6.09 9.91
C TYR A 7 8.70 -6.64 8.49
N GLY A 8 8.56 -5.75 7.54
CA GLY A 8 8.72 -5.99 6.11
C GLY A 8 9.45 -4.82 5.46
N VAL A 9 9.65 -4.92 4.16
CA VAL A 9 10.28 -3.86 3.36
C VAL A 9 9.42 -3.52 2.15
N GLN A 10 9.39 -2.25 1.75
CA GLN A 10 8.76 -1.87 0.49
C GLN A 10 9.74 -2.04 -0.66
N SER A 11 9.29 -2.64 -1.77
CA SER A 11 10.14 -2.96 -2.92
C SER A 11 10.75 -1.72 -3.58
N TYR A 12 10.20 -0.53 -3.37
CA TYR A 12 10.81 0.72 -3.84
C TYR A 12 12.23 0.96 -3.30
N CYS A 13 12.57 0.39 -2.14
CA CYS A 13 13.94 0.38 -1.63
C CYS A 13 14.91 -0.29 -2.61
N TYR A 14 14.41 -1.22 -3.40
CA TYR A 14 15.15 -1.96 -4.40
C TYR A 14 14.87 -1.51 -5.85
N ARG A 15 14.36 -0.30 -6.07
CA ARG A 15 13.95 0.22 -7.40
C ARG A 15 15.01 0.19 -8.49
N ASN A 16 16.28 0.09 -8.12
CA ASN A 16 17.39 -0.05 -9.06
C ASN A 16 17.62 -1.49 -9.53
N PHE A 17 17.02 -2.49 -8.88
CA PHE A 17 17.02 -3.89 -9.27
C PHE A 17 15.72 -4.18 -10.02
N LYS A 18 15.80 -4.84 -11.17
CA LYS A 18 14.64 -5.08 -12.04
C LYS A 18 14.15 -6.51 -12.00
N ASP A 19 14.99 -7.43 -11.55
CA ASP A 19 14.65 -8.83 -11.42
C ASP A 19 14.02 -9.10 -10.04
N ASN A 20 12.81 -9.66 -10.03
CA ASN A 20 12.08 -9.95 -8.80
C ASN A 20 12.73 -11.06 -7.96
N ALA A 21 13.47 -12.00 -8.57
CA ALA A 21 14.22 -13.00 -7.81
C ALA A 21 15.41 -12.37 -7.08
N ASP A 22 16.08 -11.40 -7.70
CA ASP A 22 17.13 -10.62 -7.03
C ASP A 22 16.57 -9.79 -5.89
N VAL A 23 15.40 -9.17 -6.08
CA VAL A 23 14.71 -8.43 -5.00
C VAL A 23 14.35 -9.35 -3.84
N ALA A 24 13.76 -10.51 -4.11
CA ALA A 24 13.40 -11.49 -3.08
C ALA A 24 14.64 -11.93 -2.26
N ARG A 25 15.75 -12.22 -2.93
CA ARG A 25 17.01 -12.55 -2.26
C ARG A 25 17.49 -11.42 -1.34
N LYS A 26 17.44 -10.16 -1.81
CA LYS A 26 17.82 -8.98 -1.02
C LYS A 26 16.93 -8.72 0.19
N VAL A 27 15.64 -9.06 0.10
CA VAL A 27 14.72 -9.01 1.23
C VAL A 27 15.21 -9.96 2.33
N LEU A 28 15.57 -11.18 1.98
CA LEU A 28 16.08 -12.15 2.95
C LEU A 28 17.48 -11.77 3.49
N GLU A 29 18.34 -11.16 2.68
CA GLU A 29 19.67 -10.69 3.10
C GLU A 29 19.61 -9.68 4.26
N ILE A 30 18.55 -8.86 4.35
CA ILE A 30 18.36 -7.91 5.47
C ILE A 30 17.63 -8.53 6.67
N GLY A 31 17.31 -9.82 6.63
CA GLY A 31 16.74 -10.55 7.77
C GLY A 31 15.23 -10.39 7.92
N VAL A 32 14.51 -9.98 6.86
CA VAL A 32 13.03 -9.97 6.82
C VAL A 32 12.51 -10.90 5.73
N ASP A 33 11.27 -11.35 5.86
CA ASP A 33 10.62 -12.27 4.93
C ASP A 33 9.30 -11.72 4.36
N LYS A 34 9.06 -10.40 4.54
CA LYS A 34 7.84 -9.72 4.10
C LYS A 34 8.15 -8.54 3.22
N ILE A 35 7.33 -8.35 2.18
CA ILE A 35 7.47 -7.26 1.23
C ILE A 35 6.11 -6.64 0.87
N GLU A 36 6.08 -5.31 0.77
CA GLU A 36 5.09 -4.60 -0.03
C GLU A 36 5.68 -4.40 -1.43
N VAL A 37 4.98 -4.86 -2.47
CA VAL A 37 5.44 -4.71 -3.85
C VAL A 37 4.81 -3.47 -4.49
N CYS A 38 5.65 -2.62 -5.10
CA CYS A 38 5.22 -1.41 -5.82
C CYS A 38 5.34 -1.56 -7.34
N ALA A 39 4.74 -0.61 -8.06
CA ALA A 39 4.66 -0.61 -9.52
C ALA A 39 6.01 -0.56 -10.27
N VAL A 40 7.13 -0.36 -9.57
CA VAL A 40 8.47 -0.49 -10.16
C VAL A 40 8.81 -1.94 -10.50
N HIS A 41 8.17 -2.90 -9.82
CA HIS A 41 8.46 -4.33 -9.90
C HIS A 41 7.30 -5.18 -10.46
N ALA A 42 6.11 -4.58 -10.64
CA ALA A 42 4.93 -5.29 -11.14
C ALA A 42 3.98 -4.35 -11.88
N ASP A 43 3.28 -4.86 -12.87
CA ASP A 43 2.10 -4.21 -13.44
C ASP A 43 0.85 -4.81 -12.79
N PHE A 44 0.17 -4.03 -11.98
CA PHE A 44 -1.05 -4.46 -11.30
C PHE A 44 -2.32 -4.34 -12.15
N ASN A 45 -2.21 -3.93 -13.42
CA ASN A 45 -3.28 -4.05 -14.41
C ASN A 45 -3.20 -5.38 -15.18
N ASP A 46 -2.21 -6.22 -14.88
CA ASP A 46 -2.04 -7.56 -15.42
C ASP A 46 -2.01 -8.61 -14.29
N PRO A 47 -3.19 -9.07 -13.78
CA PRO A 47 -3.25 -10.09 -12.73
C PRO A 47 -2.60 -11.41 -13.12
N GLN A 48 -2.53 -11.73 -14.42
CA GLN A 48 -1.90 -12.95 -14.89
C GLN A 48 -0.37 -12.89 -14.76
N GLY A 49 0.25 -11.81 -15.27
CA GLY A 49 1.69 -11.57 -15.10
C GLY A 49 2.07 -11.41 -13.64
N TRP A 50 1.20 -10.79 -12.84
CA TRP A 50 1.39 -10.66 -11.40
C TRP A 50 1.47 -12.01 -10.69
N ASN A 51 0.65 -12.99 -11.08
CA ASN A 51 0.69 -14.32 -10.47
C ASN A 51 2.07 -15.00 -10.59
N GLU A 52 2.77 -14.81 -11.71
CA GLU A 52 4.14 -15.33 -11.87
C GLU A 52 5.14 -14.61 -10.97
N ILE A 53 4.98 -13.30 -10.76
CA ILE A 53 5.81 -12.53 -9.83
C ILE A 53 5.59 -13.01 -8.38
N VAL A 54 4.34 -13.20 -7.96
CA VAL A 54 4.01 -13.74 -6.62
C VAL A 54 4.65 -15.11 -6.41
N LYS A 55 4.68 -15.95 -7.43
CA LYS A 55 5.31 -17.26 -7.38
C LYS A 55 6.82 -17.16 -7.12
N ILE A 56 7.52 -16.21 -7.77
CA ILE A 56 8.95 -15.95 -7.54
C ILE A 56 9.20 -15.62 -6.05
N TYR A 57 8.44 -14.69 -5.47
CA TYR A 57 8.58 -14.33 -4.06
C TYR A 57 8.28 -15.51 -3.14
N ARG A 58 7.21 -16.24 -3.40
CA ARG A 58 6.80 -17.40 -2.60
C ARG A 58 7.84 -18.52 -2.63
N GLU A 59 8.39 -18.85 -3.79
CA GLU A 59 9.44 -19.85 -3.96
C GLU A 59 10.74 -19.45 -3.25
N ALA A 60 11.03 -18.17 -3.17
CA ALA A 60 12.15 -17.62 -2.40
C ALA A 60 11.89 -17.61 -0.88
N GLY A 61 10.68 -17.87 -0.41
CA GLY A 61 10.32 -17.77 1.00
C GLY A 61 9.95 -16.36 1.47
N VAL A 62 9.61 -15.45 0.54
CA VAL A 62 9.17 -14.08 0.85
C VAL A 62 7.66 -13.96 0.67
N SER A 63 6.98 -13.43 1.68
CA SER A 63 5.54 -13.19 1.66
C SER A 63 5.23 -11.78 1.15
N VAL A 64 4.44 -11.67 0.10
CA VAL A 64 3.89 -10.38 -0.33
C VAL A 64 2.70 -10.05 0.57
N VAL A 65 2.86 -9.08 1.46
CA VAL A 65 1.84 -8.73 2.50
C VAL A 65 0.99 -7.53 2.12
N SER A 66 1.45 -6.73 1.16
CA SER A 66 0.77 -5.55 0.63
C SER A 66 1.22 -5.28 -0.80
N ILE A 67 0.41 -4.54 -1.54
CA ILE A 67 0.81 -3.91 -2.80
C ILE A 67 0.58 -2.40 -2.70
N GLY A 68 1.40 -1.61 -3.34
CA GLY A 68 1.21 -0.15 -3.33
C GLY A 68 2.47 0.67 -3.61
N VAL A 69 2.34 1.97 -3.65
CA VAL A 69 1.16 2.81 -3.36
C VAL A 69 0.30 2.89 -4.64
N GLN A 70 -0.99 2.54 -4.55
CA GLN A 70 -1.92 2.60 -5.68
C GLN A 70 -2.69 3.93 -5.69
N ALA A 71 -2.91 4.49 -6.89
CA ALA A 71 -3.75 5.67 -7.06
C ALA A 71 -5.19 5.24 -7.37
N PHE A 72 -6.15 5.67 -6.55
CA PHE A 72 -7.57 5.45 -6.81
C PHE A 72 -8.23 6.71 -7.37
N THR A 73 -8.78 6.58 -8.56
CA THR A 73 -9.48 7.63 -9.31
C THR A 73 -10.95 7.30 -9.55
N GLY A 74 -11.40 6.10 -9.16
CA GLY A 74 -12.75 5.62 -9.36
C GLY A 74 -12.99 5.05 -10.76
N GLN A 75 -12.00 4.36 -11.31
CA GLN A 75 -12.11 3.59 -12.56
C GLN A 75 -12.41 2.13 -12.24
N ASN A 76 -13.21 1.46 -13.06
CA ASN A 76 -13.56 0.05 -12.84
C ASN A 76 -12.34 -0.88 -12.94
N SER A 77 -11.34 -0.53 -13.74
CA SER A 77 -10.08 -1.29 -13.86
C SER A 77 -9.27 -1.34 -12.57
N GLU A 78 -9.49 -0.41 -11.64
CA GLU A 78 -8.80 -0.41 -10.34
C GLU A 78 -9.20 -1.60 -9.45
N ARG A 79 -10.24 -2.35 -9.83
CA ARG A 79 -10.59 -3.64 -9.22
C ARG A 79 -9.45 -4.67 -9.38
N ASP A 80 -8.66 -4.57 -10.43
CA ASP A 80 -7.53 -5.45 -10.69
C ASP A 80 -6.45 -5.35 -9.59
N PHE A 81 -6.33 -4.20 -8.91
CA PHE A 81 -5.45 -4.07 -7.74
C PHE A 81 -5.89 -4.98 -6.58
N PHE A 82 -7.19 -5.12 -6.36
CA PHE A 82 -7.72 -6.05 -5.35
C PHE A 82 -7.55 -7.50 -5.76
N GLU A 83 -7.71 -7.80 -7.03
CA GLU A 83 -7.45 -9.13 -7.59
C GLU A 83 -5.98 -9.51 -7.42
N CYS A 84 -5.06 -8.60 -7.73
CA CYS A 84 -3.62 -8.79 -7.50
C CYS A 84 -3.31 -8.98 -6.00
N ALA A 85 -3.86 -8.18 -5.11
CA ALA A 85 -3.66 -8.36 -3.68
C ALA A 85 -4.18 -9.73 -3.20
N ALA A 86 -5.34 -10.17 -3.67
CA ALA A 86 -5.90 -11.49 -3.36
C ALA A 86 -5.03 -12.65 -3.87
N ILE A 87 -4.49 -12.57 -5.09
CA ILE A 87 -3.55 -13.54 -5.66
C ILE A 87 -2.31 -13.69 -4.76
N ALA A 88 -1.81 -12.60 -4.24
CA ALA A 88 -0.68 -12.60 -3.31
C ALA A 88 -1.03 -13.13 -1.91
N GLY A 89 -2.29 -13.14 -1.53
CA GLY A 89 -2.76 -13.38 -0.17
C GLY A 89 -2.59 -12.16 0.75
N ALA A 90 -2.33 -10.98 0.17
CA ALA A 90 -2.19 -9.73 0.89
C ALA A 90 -3.53 -9.29 1.50
N LYS A 91 -3.47 -8.66 2.67
CA LYS A 91 -4.66 -8.19 3.39
C LYS A 91 -4.84 -6.69 3.34
N HIS A 92 -3.89 -5.98 2.76
CA HIS A 92 -3.96 -4.54 2.57
C HIS A 92 -3.32 -4.09 1.26
N ILE A 93 -3.77 -2.90 0.85
CA ILE A 93 -3.23 -2.13 -0.26
C ILE A 93 -2.90 -0.75 0.30
N SER A 94 -1.66 -0.28 0.16
CA SER A 94 -1.36 1.12 0.42
C SER A 94 -1.79 1.97 -0.77
N CYS A 95 -2.41 3.12 -0.52
CA CYS A 95 -3.05 3.89 -1.58
C CYS A 95 -2.99 5.41 -1.35
N HIS A 96 -3.34 6.15 -2.38
CA HIS A 96 -3.79 7.53 -2.28
C HIS A 96 -5.03 7.76 -3.14
N PHE A 97 -5.84 8.76 -2.77
CA PHE A 97 -6.97 9.22 -3.55
C PHE A 97 -6.62 10.51 -4.27
N GLN A 98 -7.12 10.69 -5.49
CA GLN A 98 -6.95 11.93 -6.24
C GLN A 98 -7.97 12.97 -5.76
N LEU A 99 -7.54 14.24 -5.67
CA LEU A 99 -8.37 15.36 -5.19
C LEU A 99 -9.67 15.54 -5.99
N ASP A 100 -9.63 15.31 -7.28
CA ASP A 100 -10.74 15.50 -8.21
C ASP A 100 -11.71 14.32 -8.31
N SER A 101 -11.39 13.20 -7.66
CA SER A 101 -12.10 11.93 -7.87
C SER A 101 -12.36 11.12 -6.59
N TYR A 102 -11.84 11.53 -5.43
CA TYR A 102 -11.98 10.75 -4.19
C TYR A 102 -13.43 10.46 -3.81
N THR A 103 -14.35 11.38 -4.07
CA THR A 103 -15.79 11.20 -3.77
C THR A 103 -16.42 10.07 -4.59
N ARG A 104 -15.91 9.80 -5.79
CA ARG A 104 -16.30 8.67 -6.63
C ARG A 104 -15.51 7.41 -6.27
N ALA A 105 -14.21 7.55 -6.01
CA ALA A 105 -13.32 6.43 -5.78
C ALA A 105 -13.60 5.70 -4.45
N ILE A 106 -13.79 6.44 -3.34
CA ILE A 106 -13.97 5.84 -2.01
C ILE A 106 -15.13 4.84 -1.95
N PRO A 107 -16.36 5.14 -2.45
CA PRO A 107 -17.44 4.15 -2.46
C PRO A 107 -17.13 2.89 -3.27
N MET A 108 -16.38 3.01 -4.36
CA MET A 108 -15.97 1.85 -5.17
C MET A 108 -14.93 1.01 -4.43
N VAL A 109 -13.90 1.64 -3.85
CA VAL A 109 -12.88 1.00 -3.04
C VAL A 109 -13.50 0.25 -1.87
N ARG A 110 -14.44 0.86 -1.12
CA ARG A 110 -15.16 0.21 -0.03
C ARG A 110 -15.89 -1.06 -0.47
N ARG A 111 -16.52 -1.03 -1.65
CA ARG A 111 -17.18 -2.21 -2.21
C ARG A 111 -16.17 -3.33 -2.47
N TRP A 112 -15.04 -3.01 -3.10
CA TRP A 112 -13.98 -4.00 -3.39
C TRP A 112 -13.30 -4.50 -2.12
N CYS A 113 -13.06 -3.65 -1.13
CA CYS A 113 -12.57 -4.09 0.18
C CYS A 113 -13.43 -5.20 0.78
N ARG A 114 -14.76 -5.06 0.72
CA ARG A 114 -15.70 -6.07 1.22
C ARG A 114 -15.74 -7.31 0.34
N GLU A 115 -15.67 -7.13 -0.98
CA GLU A 115 -15.70 -8.23 -1.95
C GLU A 115 -14.49 -9.17 -1.78
N PHE A 116 -13.30 -8.61 -1.53
CA PHE A 116 -12.03 -9.34 -1.46
C PHE A 116 -11.53 -9.61 -0.03
N ASP A 117 -12.21 -9.12 1.00
CA ASP A 117 -11.73 -9.13 2.40
C ASP A 117 -10.34 -8.50 2.54
N ILE A 118 -10.15 -7.33 1.91
CA ILE A 118 -8.91 -6.56 1.88
C ILE A 118 -9.20 -5.16 2.38
N ARG A 119 -8.28 -4.56 3.16
CA ARG A 119 -8.36 -3.17 3.58
C ARG A 119 -7.43 -2.30 2.76
N VAL A 120 -7.73 -1.00 2.69
CA VAL A 120 -6.80 -0.03 2.13
C VAL A 120 -6.32 0.93 3.20
N GLY A 121 -5.03 1.29 3.14
CA GLY A 121 -4.44 2.32 3.99
C GLY A 121 -4.01 3.51 3.14
N ILE A 122 -4.49 4.72 3.48
CA ILE A 122 -4.05 5.93 2.81
C ILE A 122 -2.61 6.22 3.22
N HIS A 123 -1.69 6.13 2.28
CA HIS A 123 -0.30 6.53 2.46
C HIS A 123 -0.25 8.05 2.53
N CYS A 124 0.13 8.58 3.69
CA CYS A 124 0.22 10.02 3.86
C CYS A 124 1.42 10.59 3.10
N HIS A 125 1.23 11.80 2.56
CA HIS A 125 2.30 12.58 1.92
C HIS A 125 2.40 13.93 2.63
N GLY A 126 3.60 14.37 2.93
CA GLY A 126 3.81 15.64 3.62
C GLY A 126 3.67 16.87 2.74
N GLY A 127 3.77 18.02 3.36
CA GLY A 127 3.79 19.30 2.67
C GLY A 127 2.44 19.70 2.07
N TYR A 128 2.46 20.14 0.81
CA TYR A 128 1.28 20.64 0.10
C TYR A 128 0.51 19.56 -0.68
N HIS A 129 0.86 18.31 -0.55
CA HIS A 129 0.14 17.23 -1.22
C HIS A 129 -1.25 17.02 -0.63
N PHE A 130 -2.20 16.64 -1.49
CA PHE A 130 -3.49 16.16 -1.03
C PHE A 130 -3.30 14.85 -0.23
N GLY A 131 -3.84 14.82 0.98
CA GLY A 131 -3.55 13.73 1.93
C GLY A 131 -2.28 13.95 2.76
N GLY A 132 -1.67 15.15 2.71
CA GLY A 132 -0.54 15.55 3.55
C GLY A 132 -0.94 16.19 4.88
N GLN A 133 -2.23 16.49 5.09
CA GLN A 133 -2.70 17.14 6.31
C GLN A 133 -3.58 16.19 7.12
N PRO A 134 -3.42 16.11 8.46
CA PRO A 134 -4.22 15.24 9.32
C PRO A 134 -5.74 15.45 9.17
N SER A 135 -6.17 16.70 8.98
CA SER A 135 -7.59 17.01 8.77
C SER A 135 -8.14 16.42 7.47
N VAL A 136 -7.36 16.41 6.39
CA VAL A 136 -7.73 15.81 5.11
C VAL A 136 -7.78 14.29 5.26
N LEU A 137 -6.78 13.69 5.90
CA LEU A 137 -6.74 12.24 6.15
C LEU A 137 -7.93 11.79 6.99
N LYS A 138 -8.25 12.49 8.08
CA LYS A 138 -9.44 12.22 8.90
C LYS A 138 -10.73 12.30 8.08
N HIS A 139 -10.85 13.29 7.19
CA HIS A 139 -12.02 13.40 6.32
C HIS A 139 -12.14 12.20 5.37
N LEU A 140 -11.05 11.84 4.68
CA LEU A 140 -11.04 10.72 3.73
C LEU A 140 -11.33 9.38 4.43
N ILE A 141 -10.72 9.15 5.60
CA ILE A 141 -10.97 7.95 6.41
C ILE A 141 -12.43 7.93 6.84
N GLY A 142 -12.98 9.02 7.35
CA GLY A 142 -14.38 9.10 7.76
C GLY A 142 -15.38 8.79 6.64
N LEU A 143 -15.03 9.08 5.37
CA LEU A 143 -15.83 8.67 4.21
C LEU A 143 -15.69 7.18 3.89
N GLY A 144 -14.58 6.58 4.28
CA GLY A 144 -14.18 5.23 3.89
C GLY A 144 -14.29 4.17 4.98
N GLU A 145 -14.58 4.54 6.22
CA GLU A 145 -14.66 3.59 7.35
C GLU A 145 -15.72 2.50 7.15
N PRO A 146 -15.47 1.29 7.67
CA PRO A 146 -14.25 0.81 8.34
C PRO A 146 -13.20 0.21 7.38
N GLU A 147 -13.42 0.28 6.08
CA GLU A 147 -12.60 -0.38 5.07
C GLU A 147 -11.32 0.41 4.74
N VAL A 148 -11.37 1.73 4.92
CA VAL A 148 -10.26 2.66 4.63
C VAL A 148 -9.64 3.14 5.94
N GLY A 149 -8.32 2.99 6.06
CA GLY A 149 -7.54 3.42 7.20
C GLY A 149 -6.33 4.25 6.79
N LEU A 150 -5.38 4.39 7.70
CA LEU A 150 -4.13 5.12 7.49
C LEU A 150 -2.96 4.15 7.31
N CYS A 151 -2.14 4.39 6.31
CA CYS A 151 -0.77 3.86 6.17
C CYS A 151 0.18 5.03 6.43
N ILE A 152 0.60 5.19 7.69
CA ILE A 152 1.43 6.32 8.09
C ILE A 152 2.85 6.19 7.55
N ASP A 153 3.31 7.21 6.83
CA ASP A 153 4.72 7.42 6.53
C ASP A 153 5.26 8.49 7.47
N THR A 154 6.07 8.08 8.43
CA THR A 154 6.59 8.97 9.48
C THR A 154 7.50 10.06 8.94
N ALA A 155 8.24 9.79 7.86
CA ALA A 155 9.09 10.79 7.23
C ALA A 155 8.26 11.87 6.52
N TRP A 156 7.18 11.50 5.84
CA TRP A 156 6.24 12.45 5.26
C TRP A 156 5.45 13.21 6.31
N ALA A 157 5.01 12.54 7.38
CA ALA A 157 4.33 13.20 8.49
C ALA A 157 5.19 14.32 9.08
N MET A 158 6.46 14.06 9.36
CA MET A 158 7.40 15.05 9.92
C MET A 158 7.61 16.26 9.00
N GLN A 159 7.41 16.14 7.68
CA GLN A 159 7.54 17.27 6.74
C GLN A 159 6.41 18.29 6.86
N ILE A 160 5.31 17.98 7.54
CA ILE A 160 4.22 18.94 7.78
C ILE A 160 4.67 20.05 8.73
N GLY A 161 5.69 19.79 9.53
CA GLY A 161 6.28 20.77 10.43
C GLY A 161 5.79 20.68 11.89
N PRO A 162 6.31 21.54 12.75
CA PRO A 162 6.02 21.48 14.19
C PRO A 162 4.52 21.58 14.51
N GLY A 163 4.06 20.77 15.42
CA GLY A 163 2.69 20.80 15.95
C GLY A 163 1.65 19.99 15.18
N GLN A 164 1.91 19.62 13.93
CA GLN A 164 1.02 18.75 13.14
C GLN A 164 1.76 17.55 12.51
N GLY A 165 3.08 17.62 12.44
CA GLY A 165 3.91 16.60 11.82
C GLY A 165 4.48 15.58 12.81
N ASP A 166 3.98 15.53 14.03
CA ASP A 166 4.34 14.51 15.00
C ASP A 166 3.53 13.23 14.73
N PRO A 167 4.17 12.16 14.25
CA PRO A 167 3.45 10.93 13.90
C PRO A 167 2.75 10.27 15.10
N ASP A 168 3.18 10.53 16.31
CA ASP A 168 2.56 9.99 17.53
C ASP A 168 1.17 10.59 17.82
N GLN A 169 0.81 11.66 17.12
CA GLN A 169 -0.46 12.36 17.26
C GLN A 169 -1.47 12.04 16.15
N TRP A 170 -1.13 11.17 15.24
CA TRP A 170 -1.95 10.84 14.05
C TRP A 170 -2.89 9.67 14.24
#